data_354943cf306a77682c0acbfd85633975
#
_entry.id   354943cf306a77682c0acbfd85633975
#
_cell.length_a   1.000
_cell.length_b   1.000
_cell.length_c   1.000
_cell.angle_alpha   90.00
_cell.angle_beta   90.00
_cell.angle_gamma   90.00
#
_symmetry.space_group_name_H-M   'P 1'
#
loop_
_entity.id
_entity.type
_entity.pdbx_description
1 polymer ?
#
loop_
_entity_poly.entity_id
_entity_poly.type
_entity_poly.pdbx_seq_one_letter_code
_entity_poly.pdbx_strand_id
1 'polypeptide(L)'
;MYKAVIFDLDGTLLNTLDDLAAAGNHTLRALGFAPRPVDDYRLLVGNGIPKLVERMLPGGHKGPATQALALDLFSRYYAAHKADATAPYPGIPALLHALRAAGIPMGVVSNKDDAMAKAVMETYFPGLFWPENVAGRRDAVPAKPDPTLVNEMRAAWGLSLIHI
;
A
#
# COMPACT_ATOMS: atom_id res chain seq x y z
N MET A 1 -12.81 3.07 25.27
CA MET A 1 -13.46 3.07 23.94
C MET A 1 -12.49 3.76 22.99
N TYR A 2 -12.17 3.16 21.84
CA TYR A 2 -11.30 3.80 20.85
C TYR A 2 -11.98 5.04 20.25
N LYS A 3 -11.21 6.11 20.04
CA LYS A 3 -11.72 7.39 19.50
C LYS A 3 -11.62 7.47 17.97
N ALA A 4 -10.72 6.72 17.36
CA ALA A 4 -10.54 6.59 15.92
C ALA A 4 -9.72 5.34 15.61
N VAL A 5 -9.70 4.91 14.35
CA VAL A 5 -8.87 3.81 13.86
C VAL A 5 -8.15 4.26 12.58
N ILE A 6 -6.84 4.05 12.54
CA ILE A 6 -6.02 4.26 11.34
C ILE A 6 -5.48 2.91 10.90
N PHE A 7 -5.76 2.53 9.67
CA PHE A 7 -5.35 1.26 9.07
C PHE A 7 -4.13 1.44 8.14
N ASP A 8 -3.33 0.41 8.00
CA ASP A 8 -2.52 0.23 6.82
C ASP A 8 -3.37 -0.38 5.69
N LEU A 9 -2.88 -0.33 4.46
CA LEU A 9 -3.60 -0.79 3.27
C LEU A 9 -3.14 -2.18 2.84
N ASP A 10 -1.93 -2.26 2.28
CA ASP A 10 -1.40 -3.48 1.67
C ASP A 10 -1.02 -4.50 2.76
N GLY A 11 -1.64 -5.68 2.73
CA GLY A 11 -1.44 -6.71 3.75
C GLY A 11 -2.26 -6.51 5.04
N THR A 12 -3.11 -5.47 5.12
CA THR A 12 -3.99 -5.18 6.26
C THR A 12 -5.45 -5.12 5.85
N LEU A 13 -5.85 -4.16 5.05
CA LEU A 13 -7.22 -4.08 4.50
C LEU A 13 -7.38 -4.97 3.26
N LEU A 14 -6.36 -4.99 2.41
CA LEU A 14 -6.36 -5.72 1.14
C LEU A 14 -5.20 -6.71 1.06
N ASN A 15 -5.49 -7.91 0.57
CA ASN A 15 -4.47 -8.84 0.10
C ASN A 15 -4.06 -8.43 -1.32
N THR A 16 -2.96 -7.70 -1.44
CA THR A 16 -2.39 -7.21 -2.70
C THR A 16 -1.18 -8.02 -3.15
N LEU A 17 -0.83 -9.08 -2.42
CA LEU A 17 0.43 -9.80 -2.57
C LEU A 17 0.56 -10.44 -3.95
N ASP A 18 -0.49 -11.09 -4.44
CA ASP A 18 -0.46 -11.83 -5.70
C ASP A 18 -0.25 -10.90 -6.89
N ASP A 19 -0.92 -9.75 -6.92
CA ASP A 19 -0.76 -8.77 -8.00
C ASP A 19 0.63 -8.10 -7.96
N LEU A 20 1.15 -7.81 -6.77
CA LEU A 20 2.52 -7.30 -6.61
C LEU A 20 3.57 -8.34 -7.04
N ALA A 21 3.36 -9.60 -6.69
CA ALA A 21 4.25 -10.70 -7.10
C ALA A 21 4.17 -10.96 -8.61
N ALA A 22 2.98 -10.88 -9.21
CA ALA A 22 2.80 -10.99 -10.65
C ALA A 22 3.57 -9.90 -11.40
N ALA A 23 3.45 -8.64 -10.96
CA ALA A 23 4.19 -7.52 -11.53
C ALA A 23 5.72 -7.67 -11.36
N GLY A 24 6.17 -8.09 -10.18
CA GLY A 24 7.57 -8.36 -9.92
C GLY A 24 8.13 -9.47 -10.81
N ASN A 25 7.39 -10.57 -10.93
CA ASN A 25 7.78 -11.71 -11.75
C ASN A 25 7.72 -11.41 -13.26
N HIS A 26 6.76 -10.60 -13.71
CA HIS A 26 6.76 -10.08 -15.07
C HIS A 26 8.03 -9.27 -15.34
N THR A 27 8.38 -8.36 -14.45
CA THR A 27 9.57 -7.53 -14.54
C THR A 27 10.86 -8.36 -14.56
N LEU A 28 10.99 -9.34 -13.65
CA LEU A 28 12.16 -10.22 -13.59
C LEU A 28 12.35 -10.99 -14.90
N ARG A 29 11.28 -11.57 -15.47
CA ARG A 29 11.32 -12.27 -16.75
C ARG A 29 11.72 -11.35 -17.90
N ALA A 30 11.15 -10.14 -17.96
CA ALA A 30 11.49 -9.16 -18.99
C ALA A 30 12.99 -8.75 -18.98
N LEU A 31 13.60 -8.80 -17.80
CA LEU A 31 15.04 -8.53 -17.61
C LEU A 31 15.91 -9.78 -17.73
N GLY A 32 15.36 -10.95 -18.07
CA GLY A 32 16.09 -12.21 -18.22
C GLY A 32 16.41 -12.90 -16.88
N PHE A 33 15.76 -12.53 -15.78
CA PHE A 33 15.95 -13.15 -14.47
C PHE A 33 14.88 -14.20 -14.17
N ALA A 34 15.22 -15.17 -13.31
CA ALA A 34 14.28 -16.15 -12.82
C ALA A 34 13.19 -15.50 -11.96
N PRO A 35 11.92 -15.93 -12.06
CA PRO A 35 10.86 -15.48 -11.18
C PRO A 35 11.08 -15.98 -9.75
N ARG A 36 10.45 -15.29 -8.78
CA ARG A 36 10.47 -15.65 -7.36
C ARG A 36 9.14 -16.29 -6.94
N PRO A 37 9.14 -17.17 -5.94
CA PRO A 37 7.91 -17.59 -5.28
C PRO A 37 7.09 -16.39 -4.77
N VAL A 38 5.76 -16.49 -4.80
CA VAL A 38 4.88 -15.41 -4.31
C VAL A 38 5.15 -15.09 -2.85
N ASP A 39 5.40 -16.10 -2.02
CA ASP A 39 5.67 -15.92 -0.59
C ASP A 39 6.92 -15.09 -0.29
N ASP A 40 7.93 -15.10 -1.18
CA ASP A 40 9.12 -14.24 -1.01
C ASP A 40 8.74 -12.76 -1.00
N TYR A 41 7.71 -12.38 -1.74
CA TYR A 41 7.25 -10.99 -1.83
C TYR A 41 6.71 -10.45 -0.51
N ARG A 42 6.29 -11.31 0.44
CA ARG A 42 5.89 -10.88 1.80
C ARG A 42 6.99 -10.10 2.52
N LEU A 43 8.25 -10.44 2.26
CA LEU A 43 9.42 -9.77 2.86
C LEU A 43 9.89 -8.56 2.05
N LEU A 44 9.43 -8.42 0.80
CA LEU A 44 9.85 -7.35 -0.11
C LEU A 44 8.90 -6.15 -0.05
N VAL A 45 7.62 -6.38 0.24
CA VAL A 45 6.54 -5.37 0.30
C VAL A 45 6.62 -4.51 1.56
N GLY A 46 5.93 -3.38 1.58
CA GLY A 46 5.72 -2.53 2.78
C GLY A 46 6.44 -1.17 2.73
N ASN A 47 7.48 -1.01 1.91
CA ASN A 47 8.24 0.24 1.81
C ASN A 47 8.04 0.98 0.47
N GLY A 48 6.94 0.69 -0.24
CA GLY A 48 6.63 1.24 -1.56
C GLY A 48 7.30 0.50 -2.72
N ILE A 49 6.79 0.74 -3.94
CA ILE A 49 7.22 0.05 -5.16
C ILE A 49 8.72 0.21 -5.46
N PRO A 50 9.34 1.40 -5.34
CA PRO A 50 10.77 1.52 -5.62
C PRO A 50 11.64 0.61 -4.75
N LYS A 51 11.28 0.46 -3.46
CA LYS A 51 12.03 -0.41 -2.55
C LYS A 51 11.76 -1.90 -2.79
N LEU A 52 10.54 -2.24 -3.17
CA LEU A 52 10.21 -3.61 -3.62
C LEU A 52 11.05 -3.97 -4.85
N VAL A 53 11.08 -3.10 -5.86
CA VAL A 53 11.85 -3.32 -7.09
C VAL A 53 13.36 -3.49 -6.80
N GLU A 54 13.94 -2.63 -5.96
CA GLU A 54 15.33 -2.76 -5.53
C GLU A 54 15.62 -4.12 -4.87
N ARG A 55 14.71 -4.57 -3.98
CA ARG A 55 14.87 -5.80 -3.20
C ARG A 55 14.68 -7.06 -4.04
N MET A 56 13.77 -7.04 -5.03
CA MET A 56 13.50 -8.22 -5.86
C MET A 56 14.62 -8.53 -6.85
N LEU A 57 15.41 -7.53 -7.29
CA LEU A 57 16.50 -7.72 -8.21
C LEU A 57 17.62 -8.60 -7.61
N PRO A 58 18.22 -9.51 -8.40
CA PRO A 58 19.33 -10.33 -7.94
C PRO A 58 20.54 -9.50 -7.53
N GLY A 59 21.35 -10.05 -6.62
CA GLY A 59 22.62 -9.44 -6.22
C GLY A 59 23.51 -9.20 -7.46
N GLY A 60 24.23 -8.06 -7.49
CA GLY A 60 25.03 -7.65 -8.64
C GLY A 60 24.29 -6.96 -9.78
N HIS A 61 22.93 -6.97 -9.79
CA HIS A 61 22.11 -6.35 -10.84
C HIS A 61 21.30 -5.15 -10.30
N LYS A 62 21.79 -4.46 -9.27
CA LYS A 62 21.11 -3.35 -8.60
C LYS A 62 21.66 -1.98 -8.99
N GLY A 63 22.30 -1.87 -10.15
CA GLY A 63 22.77 -0.58 -10.67
C GLY A 63 21.60 0.37 -11.02
N PRO A 64 21.83 1.71 -11.00
CA PRO A 64 20.77 2.71 -11.21
C PRO A 64 19.97 2.51 -12.50
N ALA A 65 20.65 2.20 -13.61
CA ALA A 65 19.98 1.97 -14.91
C ALA A 65 19.06 0.74 -14.87
N THR A 66 19.51 -0.37 -14.26
CA THR A 66 18.68 -1.57 -14.10
C THR A 66 17.49 -1.32 -13.19
N GLN A 67 17.68 -0.59 -12.09
CA GLN A 67 16.60 -0.23 -11.19
C GLN A 67 15.55 0.67 -11.87
N ALA A 68 15.98 1.67 -12.66
CA ALA A 68 15.07 2.56 -13.38
C ALA A 68 14.24 1.78 -14.41
N LEU A 69 14.87 0.90 -15.20
CA LEU A 69 14.17 0.04 -16.17
C LEU A 69 13.21 -0.93 -15.47
N ALA A 70 13.65 -1.56 -14.39
CA ALA A 70 12.79 -2.46 -13.60
C ALA A 70 11.59 -1.74 -13.01
N LEU A 71 11.77 -0.52 -12.51
CA LEU A 71 10.69 0.30 -11.97
C LEU A 71 9.65 0.69 -13.03
N ASP A 72 10.11 1.05 -14.23
CA ASP A 72 9.20 1.36 -15.35
C ASP A 72 8.38 0.12 -15.76
N LEU A 73 9.05 -1.02 -15.99
CA LEU A 73 8.39 -2.29 -16.35
C LEU A 73 7.37 -2.71 -15.27
N PHE A 74 7.77 -2.66 -14.01
CA PHE A 74 6.89 -3.00 -12.89
C PHE A 74 5.67 -2.09 -12.85
N SER A 75 5.90 -0.77 -12.93
CA SER A 75 4.84 0.23 -12.78
C SER A 75 3.80 0.12 -13.89
N ARG A 76 4.23 -0.09 -15.14
CA ARG A 76 3.32 -0.29 -16.28
C ARG A 76 2.47 -1.54 -16.12
N TYR A 77 3.10 -2.66 -15.78
CA TYR A 77 2.37 -3.91 -15.59
C TYR A 77 1.39 -3.81 -14.41
N TYR A 78 1.87 -3.32 -13.27
CA TYR A 78 1.04 -3.19 -12.07
C TYR A 78 -0.14 -2.22 -12.26
N ALA A 79 0.04 -1.13 -13.01
CA ALA A 79 -1.05 -0.20 -13.31
C ALA A 79 -2.23 -0.89 -14.03
N ALA A 80 -1.92 -1.84 -14.94
CA ALA A 80 -2.93 -2.59 -15.70
C ALA A 80 -3.53 -3.77 -14.91
N HIS A 81 -2.77 -4.37 -13.96
CA HIS A 81 -3.08 -5.65 -13.32
C HIS A 81 -3.23 -5.59 -11.80
N LYS A 82 -3.33 -4.40 -11.20
CA LYS A 82 -3.36 -4.17 -9.74
C LYS A 82 -4.64 -4.65 -9.03
N ALA A 83 -5.59 -5.17 -9.77
CA ALA A 83 -6.88 -5.61 -9.27
C ALA A 83 -7.30 -7.00 -9.81
N ASP A 84 -6.35 -7.76 -10.38
CA ASP A 84 -6.63 -9.08 -10.96
C ASP A 84 -6.88 -10.12 -9.85
N ALA A 85 -6.11 -10.07 -8.75
CA ALA A 85 -6.21 -10.98 -7.61
C ALA A 85 -6.39 -10.25 -6.27
N THR A 86 -6.25 -8.93 -6.24
CA THR A 86 -6.42 -8.13 -5.01
C THR A 86 -7.85 -8.25 -4.49
N ALA A 87 -7.98 -8.51 -3.20
CA ALA A 87 -9.27 -8.59 -2.52
C ALA A 87 -9.17 -8.14 -1.05
N PRO A 88 -10.28 -7.66 -0.45
CA PRO A 88 -10.33 -7.44 0.99
C PRO A 88 -10.07 -8.73 1.77
N TYR A 89 -9.34 -8.62 2.88
CA TYR A 89 -9.24 -9.77 3.79
C TYR A 89 -10.60 -10.13 4.38
N PRO A 90 -10.86 -11.43 4.67
CA PRO A 90 -12.09 -11.87 5.29
C PRO A 90 -12.39 -11.07 6.56
N GLY A 91 -13.64 -10.58 6.68
CA GLY A 91 -14.12 -9.81 7.82
C GLY A 91 -13.85 -8.30 7.74
N ILE A 92 -12.94 -7.82 6.88
CA ILE A 92 -12.65 -6.38 6.76
C ILE A 92 -13.87 -5.57 6.35
N PRO A 93 -14.65 -5.91 5.31
CA PRO A 93 -15.85 -5.14 4.98
C PRO A 93 -16.84 -5.03 6.16
N ALA A 94 -17.08 -6.12 6.86
CA ALA A 94 -17.97 -6.13 8.01
C ALA A 94 -17.45 -5.25 9.16
N LEU A 95 -16.14 -5.30 9.44
CA LEU A 95 -15.48 -4.44 10.43
C LEU A 95 -15.63 -2.96 10.09
N LEU A 96 -15.37 -2.57 8.84
CA LEU A 96 -15.46 -1.18 8.40
C LEU A 96 -16.90 -0.65 8.51
N HIS A 97 -17.89 -1.45 8.12
CA HIS A 97 -19.29 -1.08 8.28
C HIS A 97 -19.69 -0.94 9.77
N ALA A 98 -19.21 -1.84 10.64
CA ALA A 98 -19.48 -1.76 12.08
C ALA A 98 -18.87 -0.50 12.72
N LEU A 99 -17.62 -0.16 12.37
CA LEU A 99 -16.96 1.06 12.85
C LEU A 99 -17.69 2.31 12.38
N ARG A 100 -18.11 2.34 11.12
CA ARG A 100 -18.91 3.45 10.58
C ARG A 100 -20.24 3.59 11.29
N ALA A 101 -20.96 2.48 11.51
CA ALA A 101 -22.23 2.48 12.25
C ALA A 101 -22.07 2.93 13.71
N ALA A 102 -20.91 2.66 14.32
CA ALA A 102 -20.55 3.13 15.66
C ALA A 102 -20.08 4.60 15.70
N GLY A 103 -20.02 5.28 14.55
CA GLY A 103 -19.53 6.67 14.46
C GLY A 103 -18.05 6.83 14.78
N ILE A 104 -17.24 5.76 14.64
CA ILE A 104 -15.80 5.79 14.90
C ILE A 104 -15.09 6.28 13.64
N PRO A 105 -14.36 7.41 13.69
CA PRO A 105 -13.56 7.89 12.56
C PRO A 105 -12.55 6.84 12.08
N MET A 106 -12.46 6.67 10.77
CA MET A 106 -11.56 5.71 10.14
C MET A 106 -10.67 6.42 9.13
N GLY A 107 -9.39 6.03 9.11
CA GLY A 107 -8.44 6.50 8.11
C GLY A 107 -7.49 5.41 7.65
N VAL A 108 -6.80 5.69 6.56
CA VAL A 108 -5.77 4.82 5.98
C VAL A 108 -4.48 5.58 5.81
N VAL A 109 -3.36 5.02 6.29
CA VAL A 109 -2.01 5.55 6.06
C VAL A 109 -1.14 4.46 5.45
N SER A 110 -0.66 4.68 4.23
CA SER A 110 0.09 3.68 3.46
C SER A 110 1.37 4.24 2.86
N ASN A 111 2.37 3.37 2.65
CA ASN A 111 3.55 3.66 1.83
C ASN A 111 3.30 3.54 0.31
N LYS A 112 2.09 3.18 -0.09
CA LYS A 112 1.63 3.25 -1.47
C LYS A 112 1.53 4.72 -1.92
N ASP A 113 1.74 5.00 -3.21
CA ASP A 113 1.49 6.33 -3.78
C ASP A 113 0.10 6.86 -3.42
N ASP A 114 -0.02 8.14 -3.10
CA ASP A 114 -1.25 8.75 -2.56
C ASP A 114 -2.44 8.61 -3.52
N ALA A 115 -2.25 8.92 -4.79
CA ALA A 115 -3.32 8.83 -5.79
C ALA A 115 -3.74 7.36 -5.99
N MET A 116 -2.77 6.44 -5.99
CA MET A 116 -3.04 5.01 -6.12
C MET A 116 -3.75 4.45 -4.87
N ALA A 117 -3.36 4.87 -3.67
CA ALA A 117 -4.03 4.46 -2.44
C ALA A 117 -5.51 4.89 -2.43
N LYS A 118 -5.80 6.14 -2.78
CA LYS A 118 -7.16 6.67 -2.89
C LYS A 118 -8.00 5.92 -3.93
N ALA A 119 -7.44 5.68 -5.12
CA ALA A 119 -8.13 4.94 -6.17
C ALA A 119 -8.47 3.50 -5.77
N VAL A 120 -7.54 2.82 -5.09
CA VAL A 120 -7.75 1.46 -4.59
C VAL A 120 -8.81 1.44 -3.49
N MET A 121 -8.76 2.38 -2.55
CA MET A 121 -9.77 2.48 -1.49
C MET A 121 -11.17 2.73 -2.04
N GLU A 122 -11.32 3.58 -3.05
CA GLU A 122 -12.61 3.82 -3.68
C GLU A 122 -13.12 2.58 -4.46
N THR A 123 -12.20 1.82 -5.07
CA THR A 123 -12.56 0.58 -5.79
C THR A 123 -13.11 -0.51 -4.86
N TYR A 124 -12.44 -0.74 -3.71
CA TYR A 124 -12.78 -1.87 -2.84
C TYR A 124 -13.70 -1.50 -1.67
N PHE A 125 -13.75 -0.23 -1.30
CA PHE A 125 -14.54 0.29 -0.17
C PHE A 125 -15.27 1.58 -0.53
N PRO A 126 -16.09 1.58 -1.60
CA PRO A 126 -16.70 2.79 -2.14
C PRO A 126 -17.54 3.50 -1.09
N GLY A 127 -17.31 4.80 -0.95
CA GLY A 127 -18.04 5.65 0.00
C GLY A 127 -17.81 5.35 1.48
N LEU A 128 -16.90 4.43 1.86
CA LEU A 128 -16.59 4.15 3.28
C LEU A 128 -15.56 5.11 3.86
N PHE A 129 -14.70 5.68 3.05
CA PHE A 129 -13.69 6.64 3.45
C PHE A 129 -13.82 7.95 2.67
N TRP A 130 -13.64 9.08 3.35
CA TRP A 130 -13.45 10.34 2.67
C TRP A 130 -12.03 10.41 2.10
N PRO A 131 -11.80 11.04 0.93
CA PRO A 131 -10.46 11.12 0.32
C PRO A 131 -9.39 11.73 1.23
N GLU A 132 -9.76 12.68 2.09
CA GLU A 132 -8.88 13.29 3.11
C GLU A 132 -8.47 12.33 4.22
N ASN A 133 -9.23 11.25 4.42
CA ASN A 133 -8.93 10.20 5.39
C ASN A 133 -8.12 9.04 4.79
N VAL A 134 -7.63 9.20 3.56
CA VAL A 134 -6.72 8.26 2.90
C VAL A 134 -5.44 9.00 2.55
N ALA A 135 -4.35 8.65 3.22
CA ALA A 135 -3.05 9.26 3.02
C ALA A 135 -2.03 8.21 2.55
N GLY A 136 -1.55 8.38 1.33
CA GLY A 136 -0.46 7.64 0.76
C GLY A 136 0.86 8.41 0.79
N ARG A 137 1.91 7.81 0.21
CA ARG A 137 3.21 8.46 0.08
C ARG A 137 3.12 9.66 -0.87
N ARG A 138 3.66 10.80 -0.42
CA ARG A 138 3.78 12.06 -1.17
C ARG A 138 5.24 12.52 -1.17
N ASP A 139 5.61 13.31 -2.17
CA ASP A 139 6.92 13.97 -2.17
C ASP A 139 7.05 14.88 -0.94
N ALA A 140 8.26 15.01 -0.44
CA ALA A 140 8.62 15.79 0.76
C ALA A 140 8.00 15.30 2.09
N VAL A 141 7.24 14.19 2.10
CA VAL A 141 6.75 13.56 3.34
C VAL A 141 7.47 12.23 3.55
N PRO A 142 8.10 12.02 4.73
CA PRO A 142 8.78 10.76 5.01
C PRO A 142 7.82 9.57 4.96
N ALA A 143 8.32 8.44 4.45
CA ALA A 143 7.55 7.18 4.44
C ALA A 143 7.48 6.57 5.85
N LYS A 144 6.44 5.76 6.11
CA LYS A 144 6.38 4.94 7.33
C LYS A 144 7.67 4.10 7.47
N PRO A 145 8.25 4.01 8.67
CA PRO A 145 7.64 4.19 9.99
C PRO A 145 7.64 5.64 10.53
N ASP A 146 7.99 6.64 9.72
CA ASP A 146 7.85 8.03 10.15
C ASP A 146 6.38 8.34 10.48
N PRO A 147 6.09 8.99 11.65
CA PRO A 147 4.73 9.20 12.11
C PRO A 147 4.01 10.37 11.45
N THR A 148 4.63 11.10 10.53
CA THR A 148 4.10 12.36 9.98
C THR A 148 2.66 12.21 9.46
N LEU A 149 2.41 11.24 8.56
CA LEU A 149 1.07 11.04 7.98
C LEU A 149 0.02 10.66 9.03
N VAL A 150 0.40 9.85 10.02
CA VAL A 150 -0.48 9.49 11.13
C VAL A 150 -0.80 10.71 11.99
N ASN A 151 0.20 11.56 12.26
CA ASN A 151 0.02 12.78 13.05
C ASN A 151 -0.82 13.83 12.31
N GLU A 152 -0.65 14.00 10.98
CA GLU A 152 -1.49 14.87 10.16
C GLU A 152 -2.97 14.44 10.25
N MET A 153 -3.24 13.16 10.02
CA MET A 153 -4.60 12.61 10.08
C MET A 153 -5.23 12.76 11.46
N ARG A 154 -4.49 12.43 12.50
CA ARG A 154 -4.92 12.59 13.90
C ARG A 154 -5.22 14.06 14.23
N ALA A 155 -4.37 14.99 13.80
CA ALA A 155 -4.57 16.42 14.01
C ALA A 155 -5.83 16.92 13.28
N ALA A 156 -6.09 16.46 12.06
CA ALA A 156 -7.29 16.78 11.31
C ALA A 156 -8.58 16.34 12.04
N TRP A 157 -8.51 15.27 12.83
CA TRP A 157 -9.63 14.80 13.67
C TRP A 157 -9.68 15.44 15.07
N GLY A 158 -8.78 16.39 15.38
CA GLY A 158 -8.68 17.02 16.70
C GLY A 158 -8.25 16.06 17.83
N LEU A 159 -7.55 14.96 17.50
CA LEU A 159 -7.13 13.97 18.48
C LEU A 159 -5.72 14.26 19.01
N SER A 160 -5.58 14.38 20.34
CA SER A 160 -4.30 14.55 21.02
C SER A 160 -3.59 13.21 21.26
N LEU A 161 -2.25 13.21 21.31
CA LEU A 161 -1.44 12.05 21.73
C LEU A 161 -1.66 11.64 23.20
N ILE A 162 -2.19 12.54 24.01
CA ILE A 162 -2.43 12.30 25.45
C ILE A 162 -3.59 11.28 25.68
N HIS A 163 -4.28 10.87 24.62
CA HIS A 163 -5.45 9.98 24.71
C HIS A 163 -5.20 8.59 24.09
N ILE A 164 -3.96 8.23 23.88
CA ILE A 164 -3.55 6.90 23.42
C ILE A 164 -3.25 6.02 24.62
#